data_307c394ca9b794771d33afa425ace3ec
#
_entry.id   307c394ca9b794771d33afa425ace3ec
#
_cell.length_a   1.000
_cell.length_b   1.000
_cell.length_c   1.000
_cell.angle_alpha   90.00
_cell.angle_beta   90.00
_cell.angle_gamma   90.00
#
_symmetry.space_group_name_H-M   'P 1'
#
loop_
_entity.id
_entity.type
_entity.pdbx_description
1 polymer ?
#
loop_
_entity_poly.entity_id
_entity_poly.type
_entity_poly.pdbx_seq_one_letter_code
_entity_poly.pdbx_strand_id
1 'polypeptide(L)'
;MRALLTAISAPGSSAVYCTVGDLDWWRYNDEPEAIALAHLWFTGDLLIGVAWPKNDQVDLLTHPHHRDIEASMVSWAERARRARAGAGGEALPLRAWTYDGDVPRTALLQAHGYARTATHFRYHSRPLDTPIPALPVPPGYTLRPVTGTADIEPRVAVHRAAFAPSRMSAARYHRLMGAPTYRADLDLIVVAPDSAFAAFCIVWFDAANRLGVFEPVGTHPAHRRRGLGQAILYEGLRRLRQLGARTAYVNSYGGDEAAERLYTSVGFQLVDRNYAWEKLL
;
A
#
# COMPACT_ATOMS: atom_id res chain seq x y z
N MET A 1 15.80 5.26 -5.96
CA MET A 1 14.51 4.66 -5.57
C MET A 1 13.31 5.47 -6.11
N ARG A 2 13.09 6.74 -5.75
CA ARG A 2 11.90 7.49 -6.22
C ARG A 2 11.78 7.54 -7.74
N ALA A 3 12.87 7.77 -8.49
CA ALA A 3 12.85 7.74 -9.95
C ALA A 3 12.37 6.40 -10.52
N LEU A 4 12.82 5.28 -9.93
CA LEU A 4 12.35 3.94 -10.30
C LEU A 4 10.84 3.80 -10.05
N LEU A 5 10.34 4.24 -8.88
CA LEU A 5 8.92 4.14 -8.57
C LEU A 5 8.06 5.03 -9.48
N THR A 6 8.55 6.24 -9.82
CA THR A 6 7.88 7.09 -10.81
C THR A 6 7.77 6.39 -12.16
N ALA A 7 8.81 5.67 -12.60
CA ALA A 7 8.77 4.90 -13.85
C ALA A 7 7.80 3.70 -13.77
N ILE A 8 7.78 2.98 -12.64
CA ILE A 8 6.88 1.83 -12.42
C ILE A 8 5.41 2.26 -12.37
N SER A 9 5.13 3.42 -11.78
CA SER A 9 3.76 3.94 -11.58
C SER A 9 3.31 4.87 -12.71
N ALA A 10 4.06 4.97 -13.81
CA ALA A 10 3.71 5.82 -14.93
C ALA A 10 2.34 5.46 -15.52
N PRO A 11 1.58 6.44 -16.02
CA PRO A 11 0.30 6.18 -16.66
C PRO A 11 0.43 5.16 -17.80
N GLY A 12 -0.42 4.13 -17.79
CA GLY A 12 -0.36 3.02 -18.77
C GLY A 12 0.50 1.83 -18.33
N SER A 13 1.12 1.85 -17.16
CA SER A 13 1.76 0.68 -16.59
C SER A 13 0.72 -0.43 -16.34
N SER A 14 1.03 -1.65 -16.79
CA SER A 14 0.15 -2.80 -16.68
C SER A 14 -0.01 -3.31 -15.23
N ALA A 15 0.94 -2.97 -14.35
CA ALA A 15 0.93 -3.37 -12.95
C ALA A 15 1.70 -2.35 -12.11
N VAL A 16 1.07 -1.77 -11.09
CA VAL A 16 1.69 -0.83 -10.16
C VAL A 16 2.00 -1.55 -8.87
N TYR A 17 3.22 -2.13 -8.77
CA TYR A 17 3.66 -2.90 -7.60
C TYR A 17 3.95 -2.04 -6.37
N CYS A 18 4.36 -0.80 -6.58
CA CYS A 18 4.70 0.11 -5.49
C CYS A 18 4.67 1.56 -6.02
N THR A 19 3.99 2.42 -5.32
CA THR A 19 4.03 3.87 -5.53
C THR A 19 5.05 4.53 -4.59
N VAL A 20 5.28 5.83 -4.76
CA VAL A 20 6.10 6.59 -3.80
C VAL A 20 5.47 6.64 -2.40
N GLY A 21 4.13 6.60 -2.33
CA GLY A 21 3.39 6.55 -1.07
C GLY A 21 3.55 5.21 -0.35
N ASP A 22 3.43 4.09 -1.11
CA ASP A 22 3.63 2.73 -0.56
C ASP A 22 5.05 2.59 0.00
N LEU A 23 6.07 3.08 -0.74
CA LEU A 23 7.45 3.06 -0.26
C LEU A 23 7.60 3.81 1.07
N ASP A 24 7.05 5.03 1.17
CA ASP A 24 7.15 5.81 2.39
C ASP A 24 6.34 5.16 3.52
N TRP A 25 5.15 4.61 3.25
CA TRP A 25 4.41 3.81 4.22
C TRP A 25 5.24 2.63 4.74
N TRP A 26 5.81 1.80 3.87
CA TRP A 26 6.62 0.66 4.27
C TRP A 26 7.87 1.08 5.04
N ARG A 27 8.59 2.08 4.53
CA ARG A 27 9.86 2.54 5.11
C ARG A 27 9.71 3.14 6.51
N TYR A 28 8.66 3.89 6.74
CA TYR A 28 8.48 4.61 8.01
C TYR A 28 7.60 3.86 9.01
N ASN A 29 6.81 2.89 8.56
CA ASN A 29 6.03 1.99 9.41
C ASN A 29 6.80 0.74 9.84
N ASP A 30 7.72 0.25 9.01
CA ASP A 30 8.58 -0.91 9.34
C ASP A 30 9.80 -0.49 10.20
N GLU A 31 10.49 -1.48 10.77
CA GLU A 31 11.74 -1.23 11.48
C GLU A 31 12.88 -0.94 10.49
N PRO A 32 13.81 -0.02 10.82
CA PRO A 32 14.89 0.38 9.91
C PRO A 32 15.75 -0.77 9.39
N GLU A 33 15.93 -1.80 10.19
CA GLU A 33 16.75 -2.98 9.85
C GLU A 33 16.16 -3.78 8.68
N ALA A 34 14.84 -3.79 8.54
CA ALA A 34 14.15 -4.46 7.42
C ALA A 34 14.48 -3.82 6.07
N ILE A 35 14.83 -2.53 6.06
CA ILE A 35 15.16 -1.77 4.85
C ILE A 35 16.59 -2.07 4.39
N ALA A 36 17.51 -2.28 5.32
CA ALA A 36 18.92 -2.54 5.06
C ALA A 36 19.18 -3.84 4.26
N LEU A 37 18.16 -4.69 4.13
CA LEU A 37 18.27 -5.98 3.46
C LEU A 37 17.90 -5.92 1.96
N ALA A 38 17.50 -4.76 1.45
CA ALA A 38 17.15 -4.59 0.05
C ALA A 38 18.39 -4.71 -0.84
N HIS A 39 18.27 -5.45 -1.95
CA HIS A 39 19.29 -5.53 -2.98
C HIS A 39 18.91 -4.67 -4.19
N LEU A 40 19.90 -3.98 -4.76
CA LEU A 40 19.70 -2.99 -5.80
C LEU A 40 20.44 -3.39 -7.08
N TRP A 41 19.78 -3.25 -8.24
CA TRP A 41 20.36 -3.44 -9.56
C TRP A 41 20.48 -2.10 -10.28
N PHE A 42 21.64 -1.88 -10.89
CA PHE A 42 21.95 -0.66 -11.63
C PHE A 42 22.40 -0.96 -13.05
N THR A 43 22.11 -0.03 -13.97
CA THR A 43 22.80 0.08 -15.27
C THR A 43 23.37 1.49 -15.35
N GLY A 44 24.74 1.61 -15.34
CA GLY A 44 25.38 2.89 -15.03
C GLY A 44 24.87 3.44 -13.70
N ASP A 45 24.41 4.68 -13.70
CA ASP A 45 23.84 5.34 -12.50
C ASP A 45 22.32 5.14 -12.33
N LEU A 46 21.69 4.45 -13.28
CA LEU A 46 20.25 4.23 -13.25
C LEU A 46 19.91 3.01 -12.38
N LEU A 47 19.13 3.20 -11.31
CA LEU A 47 18.54 2.11 -10.54
C LEU A 47 17.41 1.47 -11.35
N ILE A 48 17.57 0.20 -11.73
CA ILE A 48 16.66 -0.54 -12.60
C ILE A 48 15.88 -1.64 -11.87
N GLY A 49 16.31 -2.05 -10.68
CA GLY A 49 15.61 -3.07 -9.90
C GLY A 49 15.91 -3.01 -8.41
N VAL A 50 14.92 -3.46 -7.62
CA VAL A 50 15.03 -3.62 -6.17
C VAL A 50 14.34 -4.90 -5.77
N ALA A 51 15.05 -5.79 -5.06
CA ALA A 51 14.45 -6.88 -4.32
C ALA A 51 14.47 -6.52 -2.83
N TRP A 52 13.28 -6.48 -2.23
CA TRP A 52 13.12 -6.11 -0.84
C TRP A 52 12.55 -7.28 -0.03
N PRO A 53 13.41 -8.07 0.63
CA PRO A 53 12.96 -9.22 1.40
C PRO A 53 12.37 -8.79 2.73
N LYS A 54 11.19 -9.34 3.06
CA LYS A 54 10.50 -9.18 4.34
C LYS A 54 10.07 -10.55 4.85
N ASN A 55 10.58 -10.99 6.00
CA ASN A 55 10.23 -12.28 6.59
C ASN A 55 10.31 -13.44 5.56
N ASP A 56 9.15 -13.96 5.16
CA ASP A 56 8.96 -15.06 4.21
C ASP A 56 8.57 -14.59 2.79
N GLN A 57 8.67 -13.30 2.50
CA GLN A 57 8.32 -12.73 1.20
C GLN A 57 9.38 -11.80 0.64
N VAL A 58 9.29 -11.53 -0.64
CA VAL A 58 10.11 -10.54 -1.35
C VAL A 58 9.25 -9.68 -2.26
N ASP A 59 9.43 -8.36 -2.16
CA ASP A 59 8.89 -7.41 -3.12
C ASP A 59 9.93 -7.19 -4.23
N LEU A 60 9.51 -7.37 -5.49
CA LEU A 60 10.33 -7.20 -6.67
C LEU A 60 9.86 -5.95 -7.44
N LEU A 61 10.65 -4.90 -7.40
CA LEU A 61 10.38 -3.64 -8.10
C LEU A 61 11.34 -3.52 -9.27
N THR A 62 10.82 -3.54 -10.50
CA THR A 62 11.62 -3.58 -11.72
C THR A 62 11.22 -2.44 -12.64
N HIS A 63 12.23 -1.73 -13.18
CA HIS A 63 12.00 -0.69 -14.18
C HIS A 63 11.33 -1.29 -15.42
N PRO A 64 10.25 -0.69 -15.99
CA PRO A 64 9.48 -1.29 -17.07
C PRO A 64 10.29 -1.70 -18.31
N HIS A 65 11.37 -0.97 -18.62
CA HIS A 65 12.27 -1.26 -19.74
C HIS A 65 13.44 -2.18 -19.42
N HIS A 66 13.52 -2.73 -18.20
CA HIS A 66 14.62 -3.59 -17.73
C HIS A 66 14.09 -4.86 -17.05
N ARG A 67 13.00 -5.42 -17.58
CA ARG A 67 12.38 -6.62 -17.00
C ARG A 67 13.19 -7.91 -17.21
N ASP A 68 14.18 -7.87 -18.09
CA ASP A 68 15.17 -8.94 -18.31
C ASP A 68 15.95 -9.32 -17.04
N ILE A 69 16.09 -8.40 -16.07
CA ILE A 69 16.74 -8.69 -14.79
C ILE A 69 15.89 -9.50 -13.81
N GLU A 70 14.57 -9.65 -14.01
CA GLU A 70 13.66 -10.25 -13.03
C GLU A 70 14.06 -11.69 -12.65
N ALA A 71 14.58 -12.49 -13.59
CA ALA A 71 15.08 -13.83 -13.31
C ALA A 71 16.25 -13.81 -12.32
N SER A 72 17.18 -12.85 -12.48
CA SER A 72 18.30 -12.68 -11.56
C SER A 72 17.84 -12.20 -10.18
N MET A 73 16.80 -11.37 -10.12
CA MET A 73 16.19 -10.88 -8.88
C MET A 73 15.54 -12.03 -8.09
N VAL A 74 14.76 -12.89 -8.74
CA VAL A 74 14.16 -14.09 -8.12
C VAL A 74 15.25 -15.02 -7.60
N SER A 75 16.25 -15.32 -8.42
CA SER A 75 17.39 -16.18 -8.04
C SER A 75 18.17 -15.60 -6.84
N TRP A 76 18.35 -14.28 -6.79
CA TRP A 76 18.96 -13.62 -5.65
C TRP A 76 18.11 -13.76 -4.38
N ALA A 77 16.81 -13.53 -4.48
CA ALA A 77 15.89 -13.63 -3.35
C ALA A 77 15.86 -15.06 -2.76
N GLU A 78 15.87 -16.08 -3.62
CA GLU A 78 15.96 -17.48 -3.20
C GLU A 78 17.27 -17.77 -2.46
N ARG A 79 18.43 -17.32 -2.98
CA ARG A 79 19.72 -17.48 -2.28
C ARG A 79 19.72 -16.76 -0.93
N ALA A 80 19.24 -15.52 -0.89
CA ALA A 80 19.16 -14.74 0.34
C ALA A 80 18.25 -15.42 1.38
N ARG A 81 17.15 -16.06 0.95
CA ARG A 81 16.25 -16.80 1.81
C ARG A 81 16.90 -18.05 2.39
N ARG A 82 17.57 -18.86 1.54
CA ARG A 82 18.33 -20.05 1.97
C ARG A 82 19.44 -19.70 2.94
N ALA A 83 20.16 -18.61 2.73
CA ALA A 83 21.21 -18.18 3.64
C ALA A 83 20.72 -17.84 5.05
N ARG A 84 19.44 -17.47 5.19
CA ARG A 84 18.79 -17.21 6.50
C ARG A 84 18.27 -18.47 7.18
N ALA A 85 18.06 -19.57 6.46
CA ALA A 85 17.61 -20.84 7.02
C ALA A 85 18.63 -21.48 7.98
N GLY A 86 19.92 -21.10 7.87
CA GLY A 86 21.00 -21.69 8.64
C GLY A 86 21.29 -23.14 8.22
N ALA A 87 22.29 -23.77 8.89
CA ALA A 87 22.68 -25.16 8.61
C ALA A 87 21.68 -26.25 9.05
N GLY A 88 20.52 -25.86 9.56
CA GLY A 88 19.53 -26.79 10.15
C GLY A 88 18.59 -27.47 9.14
N GLY A 89 18.64 -27.10 7.85
CA GLY A 89 18.02 -27.88 6.77
C GLY A 89 16.49 -27.84 6.68
N GLU A 90 15.77 -27.03 7.46
CA GLU A 90 14.32 -26.90 7.30
C GLU A 90 13.97 -26.08 6.07
N ALA A 91 13.10 -26.62 5.21
CA ALA A 91 12.63 -25.90 4.03
C ALA A 91 11.80 -24.66 4.44
N LEU A 92 12.22 -23.49 3.96
CA LEU A 92 11.56 -22.23 4.30
C LEU A 92 10.74 -21.71 3.11
N PRO A 93 9.50 -21.28 3.33
CA PRO A 93 8.72 -20.67 2.27
C PRO A 93 9.30 -19.32 1.86
N LEU A 94 9.26 -19.05 0.56
CA LEU A 94 9.49 -17.72 -0.01
C LEU A 94 8.29 -17.36 -0.89
N ARG A 95 7.69 -16.21 -0.62
CA ARG A 95 6.59 -15.63 -1.40
C ARG A 95 7.09 -14.48 -2.26
N ALA A 96 6.65 -14.48 -3.51
CA ALA A 96 6.74 -13.35 -4.42
C ALA A 96 5.33 -12.98 -4.89
N TRP A 97 5.16 -11.75 -5.36
CA TRP A 97 3.85 -11.23 -5.73
C TRP A 97 3.79 -10.93 -7.22
N THR A 98 2.67 -11.27 -7.86
CA THR A 98 2.40 -10.86 -9.24
C THR A 98 0.92 -10.62 -9.49
N TYR A 99 0.62 -9.59 -10.27
CA TYR A 99 -0.71 -9.31 -10.78
C TYR A 99 -1.14 -10.35 -11.81
N ASP A 100 -2.43 -10.67 -11.88
CA ASP A 100 -2.98 -11.58 -12.90
C ASP A 100 -2.66 -11.10 -14.33
N GLY A 101 -2.70 -9.78 -14.55
CA GLY A 101 -2.36 -9.19 -15.84
C GLY A 101 -0.87 -9.18 -16.16
N ASP A 102 0.02 -9.47 -15.21
CA ASP A 102 1.47 -9.54 -15.46
C ASP A 102 1.90 -10.93 -15.91
N VAL A 103 1.52 -11.28 -17.15
CA VAL A 103 1.80 -12.60 -17.75
C VAL A 103 3.29 -12.93 -17.76
N PRO A 104 4.24 -12.03 -18.11
CA PRO A 104 5.66 -12.35 -18.09
C PRO A 104 6.19 -12.72 -16.69
N ARG A 105 5.80 -11.98 -15.63
CA ARG A 105 6.23 -12.31 -14.26
C ARG A 105 5.58 -13.60 -13.77
N THR A 106 4.33 -13.84 -14.12
CA THR A 106 3.66 -15.12 -13.82
C THR A 106 4.41 -16.30 -14.43
N ALA A 107 4.76 -16.24 -15.71
CA ALA A 107 5.54 -17.27 -16.38
C ALA A 107 6.92 -17.47 -15.76
N LEU A 108 7.60 -16.37 -15.38
CA LEU A 108 8.89 -16.41 -14.69
C LEU A 108 8.79 -17.14 -13.35
N LEU A 109 7.81 -16.81 -12.52
CA LEU A 109 7.63 -17.45 -11.21
C LEU A 109 7.33 -18.95 -11.38
N GLN A 110 6.48 -19.33 -12.34
CA GLN A 110 6.21 -20.74 -12.68
C GLN A 110 7.50 -21.47 -13.10
N ALA A 111 8.31 -20.88 -13.98
CA ALA A 111 9.57 -21.48 -14.41
C ALA A 111 10.57 -21.64 -13.25
N HIS A 112 10.50 -20.77 -12.23
CA HIS A 112 11.27 -20.90 -11.00
C HIS A 112 10.67 -21.89 -9.98
N GLY A 113 9.54 -22.54 -10.29
CA GLY A 113 8.90 -23.54 -9.43
C GLY A 113 8.03 -22.95 -8.32
N TYR A 114 7.60 -21.70 -8.45
CA TYR A 114 6.59 -21.12 -7.55
C TYR A 114 5.19 -21.60 -7.96
N ALA A 115 4.35 -21.83 -6.95
CA ALA A 115 2.94 -22.14 -7.11
C ALA A 115 2.08 -20.97 -6.61
N ARG A 116 1.03 -20.64 -7.36
CA ARG A 116 0.04 -19.61 -6.97
C ARG A 116 -0.73 -20.08 -5.74
N THR A 117 -0.89 -19.21 -4.77
CA THR A 117 -1.71 -19.44 -3.57
C THR A 117 -3.09 -18.80 -3.70
N ALA A 118 -3.97 -19.04 -2.73
CA ALA A 118 -5.26 -18.35 -2.64
C ALA A 118 -5.13 -16.91 -2.11
N THR A 119 -4.00 -16.58 -1.49
CA THR A 119 -3.74 -15.26 -0.89
C THR A 119 -3.57 -14.21 -1.98
N HIS A 120 -4.36 -13.17 -1.93
CA HIS A 120 -4.25 -12.07 -2.89
C HIS A 120 -4.74 -10.75 -2.31
N PHE A 121 -4.34 -9.65 -2.96
CA PHE A 121 -4.94 -8.33 -2.80
C PHE A 121 -5.76 -7.98 -4.04
N ARG A 122 -6.88 -7.29 -3.84
CA ARG A 122 -7.68 -6.67 -4.90
C ARG A 122 -7.19 -5.24 -5.08
N TYR A 123 -6.82 -4.90 -6.29
CA TYR A 123 -6.34 -3.58 -6.65
C TYR A 123 -7.44 -2.80 -7.35
N HIS A 124 -7.85 -1.69 -6.77
CA HIS A 124 -8.95 -0.89 -7.27
C HIS A 124 -8.45 0.48 -7.71
N SER A 125 -9.04 1.03 -8.76
CA SER A 125 -8.79 2.40 -9.21
C SER A 125 -10.09 3.17 -9.41
N ARG A 126 -9.97 4.50 -9.32
CA ARG A 126 -11.03 5.44 -9.64
C ARG A 126 -10.47 6.63 -10.40
N PRO A 127 -10.99 6.96 -11.62
CA PRO A 127 -10.71 8.22 -12.30
C PRO A 127 -11.27 9.40 -11.49
N LEU A 128 -10.55 10.52 -11.45
CA LEU A 128 -10.94 11.72 -10.69
C LEU A 128 -11.59 12.81 -11.54
N ASP A 129 -11.77 12.59 -12.84
CA ASP A 129 -12.58 13.41 -13.76
C ASP A 129 -14.09 13.20 -13.57
N THR A 130 -14.48 12.08 -12.95
CA THR A 130 -15.88 11.78 -12.62
C THR A 130 -16.36 12.59 -11.40
N PRO A 131 -17.68 12.90 -11.31
CA PRO A 131 -18.24 13.61 -10.16
C PRO A 131 -17.95 12.91 -8.83
N ILE A 132 -17.54 13.69 -7.83
CA ILE A 132 -17.35 13.21 -6.47
C ILE A 132 -18.49 13.77 -5.61
N PRO A 133 -19.41 12.93 -5.14
CA PRO A 133 -20.57 13.39 -4.35
C PRO A 133 -20.13 14.10 -3.08
N ALA A 134 -20.87 15.13 -2.68
CA ALA A 134 -20.73 15.72 -1.37
C ALA A 134 -21.54 14.84 -0.38
N LEU A 135 -20.83 14.06 0.43
CA LEU A 135 -21.42 13.26 1.49
C LEU A 135 -20.97 13.84 2.84
N PRO A 136 -21.84 14.54 3.57
CA PRO A 136 -21.50 15.02 4.90
C PRO A 136 -21.36 13.84 5.87
N VAL A 137 -20.55 14.01 6.90
CA VAL A 137 -20.55 13.08 8.03
C VAL A 137 -21.85 13.17 8.81
N PRO A 138 -22.28 12.10 9.49
CA PRO A 138 -23.49 12.13 10.31
C PRO A 138 -23.46 13.23 11.39
N PRO A 139 -24.63 13.70 11.86
CA PRO A 139 -24.69 14.69 12.93
C PRO A 139 -23.86 14.29 14.15
N GLY A 140 -23.16 15.29 14.72
CA GLY A 140 -22.27 15.11 15.85
C GLY A 140 -20.85 14.61 15.51
N TYR A 141 -20.60 14.13 14.29
CA TYR A 141 -19.26 13.78 13.81
C TYR A 141 -18.63 14.96 13.07
N THR A 142 -17.30 15.08 13.16
CA THR A 142 -16.53 16.10 12.43
C THR A 142 -15.43 15.45 11.63
N LEU A 143 -15.33 15.76 10.34
CA LEU A 143 -14.23 15.31 9.47
C LEU A 143 -13.23 16.45 9.33
N ARG A 144 -11.96 16.17 9.64
CA ARG A 144 -10.86 17.11 9.52
C ARG A 144 -9.53 16.40 9.23
N PRO A 145 -8.50 17.10 8.79
CA PRO A 145 -7.14 16.56 8.79
C PRO A 145 -6.56 16.45 10.22
N VAL A 146 -5.48 15.69 10.34
CA VAL A 146 -4.61 15.69 11.52
C VAL A 146 -3.97 17.08 11.67
N THR A 147 -3.95 17.63 12.89
CA THR A 147 -3.48 19.00 13.15
C THR A 147 -2.17 19.09 13.91
N GLY A 148 -1.57 17.98 14.32
CA GLY A 148 -0.28 17.96 15.00
C GLY A 148 -0.11 16.84 16.01
N THR A 149 0.82 17.01 16.92
CA THR A 149 1.23 15.97 17.87
C THR A 149 0.13 15.56 18.86
N ALA A 150 -0.80 16.45 19.17
CA ALA A 150 -1.94 16.13 20.04
C ALA A 150 -2.86 15.05 19.46
N ASP A 151 -2.88 14.90 18.12
CA ASP A 151 -3.69 13.89 17.43
C ASP A 151 -3.01 12.52 17.39
N ILE A 152 -1.73 12.38 17.76
CA ILE A 152 -0.95 11.14 17.61
C ILE A 152 -1.60 9.99 18.39
N GLU A 153 -1.80 10.14 19.67
CA GLU A 153 -2.35 9.07 20.52
C GLU A 153 -3.77 8.66 20.09
N PRO A 154 -4.73 9.58 19.89
CA PRO A 154 -6.06 9.20 19.39
C PRO A 154 -6.01 8.55 18.00
N ARG A 155 -5.11 9.00 17.11
CA ARG A 155 -4.92 8.45 15.75
C ARG A 155 -4.38 7.02 15.79
N VAL A 156 -3.43 6.75 16.70
CA VAL A 156 -2.89 5.40 16.95
C VAL A 156 -3.96 4.50 17.57
N ALA A 157 -4.73 5.01 18.53
CA ALA A 157 -5.80 4.25 19.17
C ALA A 157 -6.86 3.76 18.16
N VAL A 158 -7.35 4.64 17.28
CA VAL A 158 -8.32 4.26 16.24
C VAL A 158 -7.71 3.28 15.23
N HIS A 159 -6.44 3.43 14.87
CA HIS A 159 -5.75 2.50 13.99
C HIS A 159 -5.69 1.09 14.61
N ARG A 160 -5.27 1.01 15.88
CA ARG A 160 -5.17 -0.27 16.60
C ARG A 160 -6.54 -0.95 16.74
N ALA A 161 -7.60 -0.18 16.99
CA ALA A 161 -8.96 -0.70 17.08
C ALA A 161 -9.48 -1.21 15.72
N ALA A 162 -9.18 -0.51 14.63
CA ALA A 162 -9.64 -0.87 13.28
C ALA A 162 -8.94 -2.12 12.73
N PHE A 163 -7.64 -2.30 13.04
CA PHE A 163 -6.75 -3.34 12.50
C PHE A 163 -6.21 -4.29 13.59
N ALA A 164 -7.01 -4.63 14.58
CA ALA A 164 -6.58 -5.55 15.64
C ALA A 164 -6.28 -6.97 15.10
N PRO A 165 -5.13 -7.59 15.49
CA PRO A 165 -4.03 -7.06 16.28
C PRO A 165 -3.09 -6.17 15.47
N SER A 166 -2.86 -4.94 15.93
CA SER A 166 -2.00 -3.96 15.24
C SER A 166 -0.79 -3.58 16.09
N ARG A 167 0.38 -3.47 15.45
CA ARG A 167 1.64 -3.04 16.08
C ARG A 167 1.88 -1.52 15.96
N MET A 168 0.93 -0.74 15.46
CA MET A 168 1.04 0.72 15.37
C MET A 168 1.29 1.31 16.77
N SER A 169 2.25 2.21 16.87
CA SER A 169 2.59 2.94 18.10
C SER A 169 2.74 4.43 17.80
N ALA A 170 2.69 5.27 18.84
CA ALA A 170 2.93 6.70 18.71
C ALA A 170 4.28 7.01 18.05
N ALA A 171 5.33 6.29 18.43
CA ALA A 171 6.66 6.44 17.83
C ALA A 171 6.67 6.10 16.33
N ARG A 172 6.02 5.00 15.91
CA ARG A 172 5.90 4.63 14.50
C ARG A 172 5.11 5.66 13.71
N TYR A 173 3.97 6.09 14.24
CA TYR A 173 3.15 7.09 13.57
C TYR A 173 3.85 8.45 13.48
N HIS A 174 4.57 8.86 14.54
CA HIS A 174 5.38 10.08 14.52
C HIS A 174 6.50 10.00 13.45
N ARG A 175 7.19 8.85 13.32
CA ARG A 175 8.14 8.64 12.22
C ARG A 175 7.47 8.78 10.84
N LEU A 176 6.28 8.19 10.68
CA LEU A 176 5.52 8.26 9.44
C LEU A 176 5.15 9.69 9.05
N MET A 177 4.82 10.55 10.02
CA MET A 177 4.59 11.98 9.77
C MET A 177 5.83 12.71 9.24
N GLY A 178 7.03 12.18 9.43
CA GLY A 178 8.29 12.66 8.86
C GLY A 178 8.60 12.12 7.45
N ALA A 179 7.74 11.27 6.87
CA ALA A 179 7.97 10.72 5.54
C ALA A 179 7.91 11.82 4.45
N PRO A 180 8.80 11.78 3.44
CA PRO A 180 8.89 12.84 2.43
C PRO A 180 7.62 13.10 1.62
N THR A 181 6.75 12.09 1.45
CA THR A 181 5.46 12.26 0.76
C THR A 181 4.27 12.40 1.71
N TYR A 182 4.52 12.36 3.03
CA TYR A 182 3.47 12.59 4.00
C TYR A 182 2.98 14.04 3.94
N ARG A 183 1.67 14.18 4.02
CA ARG A 183 0.99 15.48 4.06
C ARG A 183 -0.09 15.43 5.14
N ALA A 184 0.01 16.29 6.14
CA ALA A 184 -0.96 16.36 7.22
C ALA A 184 -2.39 16.68 6.72
N ASP A 185 -2.50 17.51 5.67
CA ASP A 185 -3.78 17.82 5.03
C ASP A 185 -4.40 16.63 4.26
N LEU A 186 -3.64 15.55 4.03
CA LEU A 186 -4.08 14.29 3.45
C LEU A 186 -4.18 13.14 4.47
N ASP A 187 -3.85 13.36 5.73
CA ASP A 187 -4.12 12.41 6.83
C ASP A 187 -5.42 12.84 7.51
N LEU A 188 -6.49 12.17 7.13
CA LEU A 188 -7.86 12.54 7.49
C LEU A 188 -8.36 11.70 8.66
N ILE A 189 -9.13 12.35 9.53
CA ILE A 189 -9.80 11.71 10.67
C ILE A 189 -11.27 12.14 10.74
N VAL A 190 -12.09 11.26 11.24
CA VAL A 190 -13.46 11.56 11.68
C VAL A 190 -13.48 11.49 13.19
N VAL A 191 -13.84 12.59 13.84
CA VAL A 191 -13.99 12.72 15.28
C VAL A 191 -15.45 12.51 15.66
N ALA A 192 -15.70 11.64 16.65
CA ALA A 192 -17.02 11.34 17.19
C ALA A 192 -17.48 12.42 18.21
N PRO A 193 -18.79 12.42 18.61
CA PRO A 193 -19.31 13.39 19.58
C PRO A 193 -18.63 13.38 20.95
N ASP A 194 -18.06 12.24 21.35
CA ASP A 194 -17.29 12.06 22.58
C ASP A 194 -15.79 12.39 22.43
N SER A 195 -15.42 13.01 21.32
CA SER A 195 -14.06 13.37 20.93
C SER A 195 -13.13 12.18 20.57
N ALA A 196 -13.62 10.95 20.57
CA ALA A 196 -12.85 9.79 20.10
C ALA A 196 -12.70 9.83 18.57
N PHE A 197 -11.57 9.29 18.06
CA PHE A 197 -11.42 9.15 16.61
C PHE A 197 -12.18 7.91 16.13
N ALA A 198 -13.13 8.12 15.21
CA ALA A 198 -14.04 7.11 14.72
C ALA A 198 -13.63 6.47 13.40
N ALA A 199 -12.98 7.24 12.52
CA ALA A 199 -12.45 6.75 11.24
C ALA A 199 -11.22 7.56 10.84
N PHE A 200 -10.42 7.00 9.94
CA PHE A 200 -9.22 7.63 9.43
C PHE A 200 -8.85 7.13 8.03
N CYS A 201 -8.11 7.95 7.29
CA CYS A 201 -7.32 7.48 6.15
C CYS A 201 -6.11 8.37 5.94
N ILE A 202 -5.01 7.79 5.45
CA ILE A 202 -3.91 8.54 4.85
C ILE A 202 -4.05 8.46 3.35
N VAL A 203 -3.89 9.59 2.68
CA VAL A 203 -3.87 9.69 1.22
C VAL A 203 -2.49 10.13 0.80
N TRP A 204 -1.82 9.31 0.01
CA TRP A 204 -0.52 9.58 -0.56
C TRP A 204 -0.69 10.17 -1.95
N PHE A 205 0.03 11.22 -2.27
CA PHE A 205 -0.04 11.89 -3.57
C PHE A 205 1.29 11.83 -4.31
N ASP A 206 1.29 11.17 -5.47
CA ASP A 206 2.40 11.21 -6.44
C ASP A 206 2.11 12.30 -7.46
N ALA A 207 2.79 13.44 -7.30
CA ALA A 207 2.62 14.59 -8.18
C ALA A 207 3.17 14.34 -9.60
N ALA A 208 4.22 13.50 -9.74
CA ALA A 208 4.83 13.20 -11.02
C ALA A 208 3.87 12.40 -11.93
N ASN A 209 3.21 11.39 -11.36
CA ASN A 209 2.26 10.54 -12.07
C ASN A 209 0.80 11.02 -11.93
N ARG A 210 0.55 12.07 -11.13
CA ARG A 210 -0.78 12.60 -10.85
C ARG A 210 -1.74 11.54 -10.33
N LEU A 211 -1.26 10.69 -9.44
CA LEU A 211 -2.04 9.63 -8.81
C LEU A 211 -2.07 9.77 -7.29
N GLY A 212 -3.14 9.26 -6.67
CA GLY A 212 -3.27 9.17 -5.23
C GLY A 212 -3.48 7.73 -4.78
N VAL A 213 -2.98 7.38 -3.58
CA VAL A 213 -3.19 6.07 -2.97
C VAL A 213 -3.78 6.25 -1.58
N PHE A 214 -4.81 5.49 -1.26
CA PHE A 214 -5.42 5.43 0.06
C PHE A 214 -4.83 4.28 0.86
N GLU A 215 -3.95 4.58 1.82
CA GLU A 215 -3.36 3.57 2.71
C GLU A 215 -2.81 4.23 3.98
N PRO A 216 -3.26 3.80 5.17
CA PRO A 216 -4.38 2.88 5.43
C PRO A 216 -5.73 3.58 5.45
N VAL A 217 -6.82 2.79 5.33
CA VAL A 217 -8.20 3.24 5.54
C VAL A 217 -8.84 2.41 6.64
N GLY A 218 -9.37 3.03 7.69
CA GLY A 218 -9.95 2.30 8.80
C GLY A 218 -11.13 3.00 9.49
N THR A 219 -12.02 2.19 10.07
CA THR A 219 -13.12 2.67 10.91
C THR A 219 -13.15 1.86 12.21
N HIS A 220 -13.17 2.57 13.34
CA HIS A 220 -13.29 1.96 14.66
C HIS A 220 -14.53 1.03 14.72
N PRO A 221 -14.42 -0.18 15.27
CA PRO A 221 -15.52 -1.16 15.27
C PRO A 221 -16.85 -0.59 15.80
N ALA A 222 -16.84 0.19 16.88
CA ALA A 222 -18.02 0.80 17.48
C ALA A 222 -18.70 1.87 16.59
N HIS A 223 -18.02 2.36 15.55
CA HIS A 223 -18.52 3.43 14.66
C HIS A 223 -18.76 2.94 13.22
N ARG A 224 -18.66 1.64 12.96
CA ARG A 224 -18.94 1.03 11.64
C ARG A 224 -20.42 1.19 11.26
N ARG A 225 -20.71 1.07 9.94
CA ARG A 225 -22.06 1.12 9.35
C ARG A 225 -22.79 2.46 9.55
N ARG A 226 -22.04 3.54 9.73
CA ARG A 226 -22.55 4.92 9.87
C ARG A 226 -22.16 5.83 8.68
N GLY A 227 -21.66 5.27 7.58
CA GLY A 227 -21.23 6.04 6.40
C GLY A 227 -19.88 6.76 6.54
N LEU A 228 -19.17 6.63 7.69
CA LEU A 228 -17.91 7.36 7.94
C LEU A 228 -16.81 7.02 6.94
N GLY A 229 -16.69 5.74 6.56
CA GLY A 229 -15.73 5.30 5.56
C GLY A 229 -15.98 5.93 4.18
N GLN A 230 -17.23 6.04 3.76
CA GLN A 230 -17.59 6.73 2.51
C GLN A 230 -17.28 8.24 2.58
N ALA A 231 -17.66 8.89 3.67
CA ALA A 231 -17.44 10.33 3.85
C ALA A 231 -15.94 10.68 3.79
N ILE A 232 -15.09 9.92 4.50
CA ILE A 232 -13.65 10.17 4.53
C ILE A 232 -12.98 9.88 3.18
N LEU A 233 -13.39 8.83 2.46
CA LEU A 233 -12.91 8.54 1.12
C LEU A 233 -13.29 9.64 0.12
N TYR A 234 -14.53 10.11 0.13
CA TYR A 234 -14.96 11.22 -0.74
C TYR A 234 -14.17 12.51 -0.44
N GLU A 235 -13.88 12.81 0.82
CA GLU A 235 -13.03 13.96 1.17
C GLU A 235 -11.61 13.79 0.62
N GLY A 236 -11.00 12.62 0.81
CA GLY A 236 -9.69 12.31 0.25
C GLY A 236 -9.65 12.44 -1.27
N LEU A 237 -10.67 11.94 -1.97
CA LEU A 237 -10.82 12.07 -3.42
C LEU A 237 -10.93 13.54 -3.86
N ARG A 238 -11.70 14.38 -3.13
CA ARG A 238 -11.81 15.82 -3.42
C ARG A 238 -10.45 16.51 -3.28
N ARG A 239 -9.71 16.23 -2.20
CA ARG A 239 -8.36 16.81 -1.97
C ARG A 239 -7.38 16.36 -3.04
N LEU A 240 -7.37 15.09 -3.42
CA LEU A 240 -6.55 14.60 -4.52
C LEU A 240 -6.85 15.33 -5.83
N ARG A 241 -8.13 15.51 -6.15
CA ARG A 241 -8.54 16.24 -7.38
C ARG A 241 -8.10 17.71 -7.33
N GLN A 242 -8.18 18.37 -6.17
CA GLN A 242 -7.70 19.75 -6.00
C GLN A 242 -6.18 19.86 -6.18
N LEU A 243 -5.42 18.83 -5.80
CA LEU A 243 -3.99 18.73 -6.04
C LEU A 243 -3.62 18.36 -7.49
N GLY A 244 -4.63 18.10 -8.34
CA GLY A 244 -4.43 17.77 -9.74
C GLY A 244 -4.19 16.29 -10.02
N ALA A 245 -4.47 15.39 -9.08
CA ALA A 245 -4.48 13.95 -9.35
C ALA A 245 -5.53 13.62 -10.43
N ARG A 246 -5.23 12.60 -11.24
CA ARG A 246 -6.13 12.08 -12.29
C ARG A 246 -6.75 10.75 -11.89
N THR A 247 -6.05 9.99 -11.05
CA THR A 247 -6.47 8.64 -10.65
C THR A 247 -6.21 8.45 -9.16
N ALA A 248 -7.10 7.75 -8.50
CA ALA A 248 -6.93 7.27 -7.13
C ALA A 248 -6.90 5.75 -7.12
N TYR A 249 -6.05 5.18 -6.25
CA TYR A 249 -5.91 3.74 -6.02
C TYR A 249 -6.18 3.38 -4.57
N VAL A 250 -6.65 2.16 -4.37
CA VAL A 250 -6.80 1.55 -3.05
C VAL A 250 -6.72 0.04 -3.16
N ASN A 251 -6.11 -0.61 -2.18
CA ASN A 251 -6.02 -2.06 -2.10
C ASN A 251 -6.91 -2.60 -0.99
N SER A 252 -7.45 -3.82 -1.18
CA SER A 252 -8.07 -4.61 -0.13
C SER A 252 -7.54 -6.05 -0.14
N TYR A 253 -7.48 -6.67 1.04
CA TYR A 253 -7.19 -8.09 1.15
C TYR A 253 -8.31 -8.90 0.48
N GLY A 254 -7.97 -9.98 -0.21
CA GLY A 254 -8.90 -10.75 -1.04
C GLY A 254 -10.12 -11.32 -0.31
N GLY A 255 -10.04 -11.52 1.00
CA GLY A 255 -11.15 -11.95 1.86
C GLY A 255 -11.92 -10.81 2.52
N ASP A 256 -11.55 -9.54 2.31
CA ASP A 256 -12.24 -8.40 2.94
C ASP A 256 -13.38 -7.86 2.07
N GLU A 257 -14.51 -8.53 2.14
CA GLU A 257 -15.73 -8.13 1.43
C GLU A 257 -16.29 -6.77 1.91
N ALA A 258 -15.99 -6.37 3.15
CA ALA A 258 -16.47 -5.09 3.68
C ALA A 258 -15.71 -3.93 3.07
N ALA A 259 -14.38 -4.06 2.93
CA ALA A 259 -13.55 -3.08 2.24
C ALA A 259 -13.92 -2.99 0.75
N GLU A 260 -14.12 -4.12 0.07
CA GLU A 260 -14.53 -4.14 -1.34
C GLU A 260 -15.85 -3.41 -1.56
N ARG A 261 -16.88 -3.71 -0.74
CA ARG A 261 -18.16 -3.01 -0.82
C ARG A 261 -18.02 -1.51 -0.54
N LEU A 262 -17.17 -1.13 0.41
CA LEU A 262 -16.90 0.28 0.70
C LEU A 262 -16.28 0.97 -0.53
N TYR A 263 -15.23 0.41 -1.10
CA TYR A 263 -14.53 1.02 -2.24
C TYR A 263 -15.40 1.09 -3.48
N THR A 264 -16.12 0.02 -3.81
CA THR A 264 -17.10 0.01 -4.91
C THR A 264 -18.19 1.07 -4.72
N SER A 265 -18.69 1.25 -3.48
CA SER A 265 -19.74 2.23 -3.17
C SER A 265 -19.32 3.69 -3.36
N VAL A 266 -18.01 3.96 -3.35
CA VAL A 266 -17.47 5.29 -3.65
C VAL A 266 -16.86 5.38 -5.05
N GLY A 267 -17.17 4.42 -5.92
CA GLY A 267 -16.88 4.44 -7.35
C GLY A 267 -15.50 3.93 -7.74
N PHE A 268 -14.77 3.25 -6.85
CA PHE A 268 -13.61 2.48 -7.26
C PHE A 268 -14.03 1.22 -8.01
N GLN A 269 -13.26 0.85 -9.00
CA GLN A 269 -13.45 -0.36 -9.79
C GLN A 269 -12.25 -1.28 -9.62
N LEU A 270 -12.51 -2.59 -9.52
CA LEU A 270 -11.45 -3.59 -9.51
C LEU A 270 -10.72 -3.57 -10.85
N VAL A 271 -9.42 -3.37 -10.83
CA VAL A 271 -8.57 -3.37 -12.05
C VAL A 271 -7.72 -4.62 -12.17
N ASP A 272 -7.26 -5.18 -11.03
CA ASP A 272 -6.46 -6.41 -11.06
C ASP A 272 -6.42 -7.07 -9.66
N ARG A 273 -5.87 -8.29 -9.60
CA ARG A 273 -5.57 -9.01 -8.36
C ARG A 273 -4.09 -9.34 -8.30
N ASN A 274 -3.47 -9.00 -7.18
CA ASN A 274 -2.06 -9.29 -6.92
C ASN A 274 -1.97 -10.54 -6.04
N TYR A 275 -1.54 -11.67 -6.61
CA TYR A 275 -1.47 -12.97 -5.94
C TYR A 275 -0.10 -13.25 -5.34
N ALA A 276 -0.11 -13.88 -4.17
CA ALA A 276 1.08 -14.49 -3.61
C ALA A 276 1.39 -15.80 -4.35
N TRP A 277 2.64 -15.94 -4.77
CA TRP A 277 3.22 -17.16 -5.32
C TRP A 277 4.27 -17.67 -4.35
N GLU A 278 4.22 -18.93 -4.01
CA GLU A 278 5.06 -19.51 -2.97
C GLU A 278 5.88 -20.69 -3.48
N LYS A 279 7.10 -20.78 -2.96
CA LYS A 279 8.03 -21.89 -3.18
C LYS A 279 8.70 -22.25 -1.86
N LEU A 280 8.84 -23.53 -1.57
CA LEU A 280 9.70 -24.02 -0.49
C LEU A 280 11.15 -24.12 -0.97
N LEU A 281 12.08 -23.58 -0.20
CA LEU A 281 13.50 -23.48 -0.55
C LEU A 281 14.38 -24.31 0.35
#